data_a6df9d36bff8441cca9077641c7a37ac
#
_entry.id   a6df9d36bff8441cca9077641c7a37ac
#
_cell.length_a   1.000
_cell.length_b   1.000
_cell.length_c   1.000
_cell.angle_alpha   90.00
_cell.angle_beta   90.00
_cell.angle_gamma   90.00
#
_symmetry.space_group_name_H-M   'P 1'
#
loop_
_entity.id
_entity.type
_entity.pdbx_description
1 polymer ?
#
loop_
_entity_poly.entity_id
_entity_poly.type
_entity_poly.pdbx_seq_one_letter_code
_entity_poly.pdbx_strand_id
1 'polypeptide(L)'
;MPNKGNISWNTGLKGKAAGWTDQRRKQMSLKQKQWCRDNPRYRTHRWITGPDPEVHRHYYRFLRSRAQAKFWRQEWTIIWEDYLDLLKSSSGIWGRKINNNHLARRDRNKGWHINNVQVMNRGECMKR
;
A
#
# COMPACT_ATOMS: atom_id res chain seq x y z
N MET A 1 3.87 -33.60 30.45
CA MET A 1 4.32 -32.36 29.79
C MET A 1 3.15 -31.77 29.03
N PRO A 2 2.63 -30.75 29.58
CA PRO A 2 1.53 -30.11 28.91
C PRO A 2 1.96 -29.42 27.64
N ASN A 3 1.08 -29.33 26.72
CA ASN A 3 1.21 -28.48 25.53
C ASN A 3 2.30 -28.83 24.51
N LYS A 4 2.72 -30.09 24.51
CA LYS A 4 3.68 -30.52 23.47
C LYS A 4 3.13 -30.30 22.07
N GLY A 5 1.83 -30.50 21.87
CA GLY A 5 1.21 -30.29 20.58
C GLY A 5 1.13 -28.83 20.15
N ASN A 6 1.28 -27.91 21.08
CA ASN A 6 1.23 -26.49 20.80
C ASN A 6 2.61 -25.87 20.56
N ILE A 7 3.65 -26.64 20.74
CA ILE A 7 5.00 -26.15 20.51
C ILE A 7 5.34 -26.33 19.04
N SER A 8 5.78 -25.26 18.41
CA SER A 8 6.24 -25.32 17.03
C SER A 8 7.37 -26.33 16.88
N TRP A 9 7.38 -27.09 15.78
CA TRP A 9 8.38 -28.11 15.51
C TRP A 9 9.81 -27.56 15.56
N ASN A 10 10.01 -26.26 15.28
CA ASN A 10 11.32 -25.62 15.27
C ASN A 10 11.64 -24.86 16.56
N THR A 11 10.80 -24.98 17.58
CA THR A 11 11.04 -24.36 18.89
C THR A 11 12.28 -24.91 19.49
N GLY A 12 13.13 -24.69 20.05
CA GLY A 12 14.37 -25.30 20.53
C GLY A 12 15.46 -25.45 19.48
N LEU A 13 15.10 -25.32 18.22
CA LEU A 13 16.08 -25.35 17.14
C LEU A 13 16.45 -23.95 16.66
N LYS A 14 15.83 -22.96 17.24
CA LYS A 14 16.02 -21.58 16.85
C LYS A 14 17.49 -21.18 17.04
N GLY A 15 18.09 -20.69 15.97
CA GLY A 15 19.49 -20.26 15.96
C GLY A 15 20.50 -21.38 15.76
N LYS A 16 20.01 -22.64 15.67
CA LYS A 16 20.90 -23.79 15.46
C LYS A 16 20.43 -24.59 14.26
N ALA A 17 19.69 -25.65 14.53
CA ALA A 17 19.24 -26.58 13.51
C ALA A 17 18.09 -26.05 12.67
N ALA A 18 17.56 -24.92 12.96
CA ALA A 18 16.69 -24.21 12.04
C ALA A 18 17.37 -23.95 10.69
N GLY A 19 18.67 -24.14 10.66
CA GLY A 19 19.41 -24.30 9.42
C GLY A 19 19.68 -23.04 8.61
N TRP A 20 19.19 -21.92 9.04
CA TRP A 20 19.36 -20.68 8.28
C TRP A 20 20.43 -19.80 8.93
N THR A 21 21.67 -20.03 8.53
CA THR A 21 22.77 -19.13 8.87
C THR A 21 22.60 -17.82 8.09
N ASP A 22 23.29 -16.77 8.54
CA ASP A 22 23.26 -15.49 7.84
C ASP A 22 23.75 -15.64 6.40
N GLN A 23 24.77 -16.48 6.19
CA GLN A 23 25.29 -16.77 4.87
C GLN A 23 24.22 -17.39 3.97
N ARG A 24 23.48 -18.35 4.49
CA ARG A 24 22.41 -19.00 3.73
C ARG A 24 21.28 -18.04 3.41
N ARG A 25 20.92 -17.18 4.34
CA ARG A 25 19.92 -16.14 4.10
C ARG A 25 20.34 -15.19 2.98
N LYS A 26 21.60 -14.78 2.98
CA LYS A 26 22.14 -13.94 1.92
C LYS A 26 22.10 -14.64 0.57
N GLN A 27 22.48 -15.90 0.52
CA GLN A 27 22.44 -16.69 -0.71
C GLN A 27 21.02 -16.81 -1.25
N MET A 28 20.06 -17.12 -0.39
CA MET A 28 18.64 -17.22 -0.81
C MET A 28 18.10 -15.88 -1.27
N SER A 29 18.46 -14.80 -0.60
CA SER A 29 18.06 -13.46 -1.01
C SER A 29 18.61 -13.11 -2.40
N LEU A 30 19.86 -13.45 -2.66
CA LEU A 30 20.48 -13.23 -3.96
C LEU A 30 19.82 -14.06 -5.05
N LYS A 31 19.52 -15.34 -4.76
CA LYS A 31 18.81 -16.21 -5.70
C LYS A 31 17.44 -15.66 -6.03
N GLN A 32 16.70 -15.19 -5.05
CA GLN A 32 15.38 -14.63 -5.26
C GLN A 32 15.44 -13.35 -6.10
N LYS A 33 16.41 -12.48 -5.81
CA LYS A 33 16.62 -11.27 -6.60
C LYS A 33 16.98 -11.61 -8.05
N GLN A 34 17.83 -12.62 -8.25
CA GLN A 34 18.19 -13.08 -9.58
C GLN A 34 16.98 -13.63 -10.32
N TRP A 35 16.21 -14.49 -9.64
CA TRP A 35 14.99 -15.05 -10.24
C TRP A 35 14.01 -13.96 -10.66
N CYS A 36 13.82 -12.92 -9.85
CA CYS A 36 12.95 -11.80 -10.18
C CYS A 36 13.46 -11.02 -11.39
N ARG A 37 14.78 -10.90 -11.55
CA ARG A 37 15.36 -10.27 -12.73
C ARG A 37 15.13 -11.09 -13.99
N ASP A 38 15.27 -12.41 -13.86
CA ASP A 38 15.09 -13.33 -14.98
C ASP A 38 13.62 -13.53 -15.35
N ASN A 39 12.70 -13.17 -14.47
CA ASN A 39 11.26 -13.32 -14.66
C ASN A 39 10.53 -11.99 -14.44
N PRO A 40 10.78 -10.98 -15.27
CA PRO A 40 10.16 -9.67 -15.10
C PRO A 40 8.63 -9.71 -15.20
N ARG A 41 8.09 -10.61 -16.01
CA ARG A 41 6.65 -10.81 -16.13
C ARG A 41 5.99 -11.21 -14.83
N TYR A 42 6.65 -12.05 -14.05
CA TYR A 42 6.12 -12.49 -12.78
C TYR A 42 5.98 -11.33 -11.81
N ARG A 43 6.95 -10.44 -11.80
CA ARG A 43 6.94 -9.27 -10.93
C ARG A 43 5.85 -8.27 -11.33
N THR A 44 5.72 -7.99 -12.62
CA THR A 44 4.70 -7.07 -13.13
C THR A 44 3.30 -7.67 -13.00
N HIS A 45 3.20 -8.99 -13.03
CA HIS A 45 1.93 -9.69 -12.94
C HIS A 45 1.27 -9.57 -11.56
N ARG A 46 2.04 -9.28 -10.52
CA ARG A 46 1.52 -9.08 -9.17
C ARG A 46 0.86 -7.73 -8.98
N TRP A 47 1.20 -6.76 -9.79
CA TRP A 47 0.65 -5.42 -9.65
C TRP A 47 -0.47 -5.19 -10.66
N ILE A 48 -1.66 -5.00 -10.13
CA ILE A 48 -2.83 -4.66 -10.95
C ILE A 48 -2.57 -3.38 -11.75
N THR A 49 -1.76 -2.50 -11.20
CA THR A 49 -1.48 -1.17 -11.77
C THR A 49 -0.37 -1.18 -12.82
N GLY A 50 0.27 -2.32 -13.07
CA GLY A 50 1.36 -2.41 -14.04
C GLY A 50 2.73 -2.32 -13.39
N PRO A 51 3.79 -2.06 -14.18
CA PRO A 51 5.16 -2.16 -13.72
C PRO A 51 5.69 -0.97 -12.91
N ASP A 52 4.96 0.14 -12.86
CA ASP A 52 5.43 1.36 -12.22
C ASP A 52 5.21 1.31 -10.70
N PRO A 53 6.28 1.34 -9.87
CA PRO A 53 6.14 1.30 -8.42
C PRO A 53 5.41 2.52 -7.85
N GLU A 54 5.53 3.69 -8.45
CA GLU A 54 4.85 4.89 -7.98
C GLU A 54 3.35 4.79 -8.15
N VAL A 55 2.90 4.34 -9.31
CA VAL A 55 1.48 4.11 -9.56
C VAL A 55 0.94 3.10 -8.56
N HIS A 56 1.72 2.07 -8.26
CA HIS A 56 1.34 1.06 -7.28
C HIS A 56 1.20 1.64 -5.87
N ARG A 57 2.08 2.54 -5.46
CA ARG A 57 1.96 3.25 -4.18
C ARG A 57 0.69 4.08 -4.10
N HIS A 58 0.34 4.76 -5.18
CA HIS A 58 -0.89 5.55 -5.24
C HIS A 58 -2.12 4.65 -5.20
N TYR A 59 -2.04 3.48 -5.81
CA TYR A 59 -3.11 2.50 -5.73
C TYR A 59 -3.33 2.03 -4.29
N TYR A 60 -2.28 1.77 -3.53
CA TYR A 60 -2.41 1.45 -2.11
C TYR A 60 -3.03 2.59 -1.31
N ARG A 61 -2.65 3.82 -1.63
CA ARG A 61 -3.24 4.99 -0.99
C ARG A 61 -4.73 5.09 -1.27
N PHE A 62 -5.12 4.81 -2.49
CA PHE A 62 -6.53 4.73 -2.89
C PHE A 62 -7.28 3.67 -2.08
N LEU A 63 -6.72 2.48 -1.96
CA LEU A 63 -7.34 1.40 -1.19
C LEU A 63 -7.47 1.75 0.28
N ARG A 64 -6.47 2.39 0.87
CA ARG A 64 -6.51 2.82 2.27
C ARG A 64 -7.58 3.87 2.49
N SER A 65 -7.68 4.84 1.60
CA SER A 65 -8.70 5.89 1.68
C SER A 65 -10.10 5.30 1.60
N ARG A 66 -10.30 4.37 0.69
CA ARG A 66 -11.58 3.66 0.55
C ARG A 66 -11.91 2.86 1.81
N ALA A 67 -10.94 2.14 2.35
CA ALA A 67 -11.13 1.35 3.57
C ALA A 67 -11.44 2.25 4.77
N GLN A 68 -10.79 3.38 4.89
CA GLN A 68 -11.04 4.35 5.96
C GLN A 68 -12.43 4.94 5.85
N ALA A 69 -12.87 5.29 4.64
CA ALA A 69 -14.23 5.77 4.41
C ALA A 69 -15.27 4.73 4.85
N LYS A 70 -15.03 3.47 4.49
CA LYS A 70 -15.89 2.37 4.91
C LYS A 70 -15.92 2.22 6.42
N PHE A 71 -14.78 2.34 7.08
CA PHE A 71 -14.69 2.26 8.55
C PHE A 71 -15.54 3.35 9.21
N TRP A 72 -15.53 4.57 8.66
CA TRP A 72 -16.32 5.68 9.18
C TRP A 72 -17.75 5.70 8.64
N ARG A 73 -18.16 4.64 7.92
CA ARG A 73 -19.50 4.50 7.32
C ARG A 73 -19.84 5.64 6.35
N GLN A 74 -18.83 6.10 5.65
CA GLN A 74 -18.98 7.10 4.60
C GLN A 74 -19.11 6.41 3.24
N GLU A 75 -19.94 6.96 2.38
CA GLU A 75 -20.12 6.42 1.04
C GLU A 75 -18.88 6.68 0.19
N TRP A 76 -18.51 5.70 -0.63
CA TRP A 76 -17.37 5.80 -1.52
C TRP A 76 -17.74 5.25 -2.88
N THR A 77 -17.79 6.12 -3.90
CA THR A 77 -18.10 5.73 -5.28
C THR A 77 -16.97 6.02 -6.26
N ILE A 78 -15.83 6.52 -5.77
CA ILE A 78 -14.69 6.83 -6.61
C ILE A 78 -14.04 5.52 -7.06
N ILE A 79 -13.83 5.38 -8.36
CA ILE A 79 -13.09 4.25 -8.93
C ILE A 79 -11.63 4.62 -9.11
N TRP A 80 -10.78 3.61 -9.30
CA TRP A 80 -9.34 3.82 -9.44
C TRP A 80 -9.00 4.73 -10.62
N GLU A 81 -9.67 4.57 -11.72
CA GLU A 81 -9.43 5.38 -12.92
C GLU A 81 -9.66 6.86 -12.66
N ASP A 82 -10.71 7.21 -11.94
CA ASP A 82 -10.99 8.60 -11.55
C ASP A 82 -9.92 9.14 -10.61
N TYR A 83 -9.50 8.32 -9.65
CA TYR A 83 -8.45 8.70 -8.73
C TYR A 83 -7.12 8.93 -9.45
N LEU A 84 -6.80 8.08 -10.41
CA LEU A 84 -5.60 8.21 -11.22
C LEU A 84 -5.62 9.50 -12.06
N ASP A 85 -6.77 9.85 -12.61
CA ASP A 85 -6.93 11.10 -13.36
C ASP A 85 -6.71 12.31 -12.45
N LEU A 86 -7.21 12.26 -11.22
CA LEU A 86 -6.95 13.31 -10.24
C LEU A 86 -5.46 13.43 -9.92
N LEU A 87 -4.76 12.32 -9.80
CA LEU A 87 -3.32 12.31 -9.59
C LEU A 87 -2.57 12.95 -10.74
N LYS A 88 -2.95 12.62 -11.96
CA LYS A 88 -2.30 13.15 -13.16
C LYS A 88 -2.58 14.63 -13.37
N SER A 89 -3.76 15.09 -13.00
CA SER A 89 -4.16 16.48 -13.16
C SER A 89 -3.63 17.40 -12.05
N SER A 90 -3.21 16.83 -10.92
CA SER A 90 -2.68 17.60 -9.81
C SER A 90 -1.16 17.63 -9.84
N SER A 91 -0.59 18.78 -9.51
CA SER A 91 0.85 18.94 -9.34
C SER A 91 1.19 18.81 -7.86
N GLY A 92 2.44 18.41 -7.59
CA GLY A 92 2.94 18.32 -6.22
C GLY A 92 3.01 16.90 -5.69
N ILE A 93 3.46 16.79 -4.46
CA ILE A 93 3.70 15.50 -3.81
C ILE A 93 2.51 15.14 -2.95
N TRP A 94 2.06 13.90 -3.07
CA TRP A 94 0.99 13.34 -2.25
C TRP A 94 1.57 12.67 -1.01
N GLY A 95 0.95 12.89 0.14
CA GLY A 95 1.40 12.26 1.36
C GLY A 95 0.75 12.82 2.61
N ARG A 96 1.38 12.56 3.74
CA ARG A 96 0.86 12.96 5.06
C ARG A 96 1.41 14.28 5.58
N LYS A 97 2.47 14.81 4.97
CA LYS A 97 3.06 16.06 5.40
C LYS A 97 2.15 17.25 5.07
N ILE A 98 2.34 18.34 5.78
CA ILE A 98 1.50 19.53 5.64
C ILE A 98 1.50 20.09 4.22
N ASN A 99 2.65 20.03 3.56
CA ASN A 99 2.78 20.55 2.18
C ASN A 99 2.39 19.53 1.11
N ASN A 100 1.97 18.35 1.51
CA ASN A 100 1.62 17.30 0.55
C ASN A 100 0.12 17.36 0.22
N ASN A 101 -0.19 16.95 -0.99
CA ASN A 101 -1.57 16.89 -1.46
C ASN A 101 -2.27 15.66 -0.89
N HIS A 102 -3.56 15.81 -0.70
CA HIS A 102 -4.44 14.69 -0.37
C HIS A 102 -5.84 14.97 -0.89
N LEU A 103 -6.65 13.93 -0.88
CA LEU A 103 -8.03 14.02 -1.32
C LEU A 103 -8.91 14.50 -0.17
N ALA A 104 -9.79 15.46 -0.44
CA ALA A 104 -10.72 15.99 0.54
C ALA A 104 -12.11 16.10 -0.08
N ARG A 105 -13.15 15.99 0.75
CA ARG A 105 -14.52 16.21 0.33
C ARG A 105 -14.81 17.71 0.30
N ARG A 106 -15.50 18.15 -0.73
CA ARG A 106 -15.98 19.54 -0.81
C ARG A 106 -17.08 19.79 0.21
N ASP A 107 -18.04 18.87 0.28
CA ASP A 107 -19.11 18.88 1.27
C ASP A 107 -18.91 17.68 2.20
N ARG A 108 -18.61 17.94 3.47
CA ARG A 108 -18.33 16.92 4.47
C ARG A 108 -19.56 16.09 4.83
N ASN A 109 -20.75 16.59 4.52
CA ASN A 109 -21.99 15.88 4.79
C ASN A 109 -22.34 14.88 3.69
N LYS A 110 -21.65 14.95 2.56
CA LYS A 110 -21.82 14.01 1.46
C LYS A 110 -20.66 13.02 1.42
N GLY A 111 -20.86 11.92 0.69
CA GLY A 111 -19.86 10.89 0.57
C GLY A 111 -18.70 11.24 -0.37
N TRP A 112 -17.87 10.26 -0.58
CA TRP A 112 -16.71 10.37 -1.45
C TRP A 112 -17.14 10.05 -2.88
N HIS A 113 -17.53 11.08 -3.62
CA HIS A 113 -17.93 11.00 -5.02
C HIS A 113 -16.99 11.87 -5.85
N ILE A 114 -16.76 11.51 -7.09
CA ILE A 114 -15.85 12.27 -7.95
C ILE A 114 -16.28 13.75 -8.06
N ASN A 115 -17.55 14.02 -7.98
CA ASN A 115 -18.07 15.40 -8.04
C ASN A 115 -17.99 16.14 -6.71
N ASN A 116 -17.69 15.44 -5.63
CA ASN A 116 -17.63 16.01 -4.28
C ASN A 116 -16.22 15.99 -3.68
N VAL A 117 -15.22 15.65 -4.46
CA VAL A 117 -13.84 15.59 -3.98
C VAL A 117 -12.98 16.63 -4.67
N GLN A 118 -11.94 17.02 -3.98
CA GLN A 118 -10.92 17.94 -4.51
C GLN A 118 -9.56 17.58 -3.96
N VAL A 119 -8.53 17.94 -4.70
CA VAL A 119 -7.16 17.79 -4.24
C VAL A 119 -6.77 19.04 -3.49
N MET A 120 -6.35 18.89 -2.26
CA MET A 120 -5.97 20.00 -1.39
C MET A 120 -4.61 19.73 -0.76
N ASN A 121 -3.89 20.81 -0.49
CA ASN A 121 -2.76 20.75 0.42
C ASN A 121 -3.30 20.44 1.82
N ARG A 122 -2.59 19.57 2.56
CA ARG A 122 -3.06 19.15 3.87
C ARG A 122 -3.18 20.30 4.85
N GLY A 123 -2.26 21.27 4.78
CA GLY A 123 -2.33 22.46 5.62
C GLY A 123 -3.58 23.27 5.39
N GLU A 124 -3.99 23.43 4.13
CA GLU A 124 -5.23 24.12 3.78
C GLU A 124 -6.45 23.35 4.27
N CYS A 125 -6.44 22.03 4.14
CA CYS A 125 -7.53 21.19 4.61
C CYS A 125 -7.71 21.33 6.13
N MET A 126 -6.63 21.41 6.88
CA MET A 126 -6.68 21.54 8.33
C MET A 126 -7.23 22.91 8.80
N LYS A 127 -7.15 23.91 7.95
CA LYS A 127 -7.70 25.25 8.23
C LYS A 127 -9.22 25.34 8.03
N ARG A 128 -9.78 24.35 7.39
CA ARG A 128 -11.22 24.27 7.17
C ARG A 128 -11.92 23.75 8.42
#